data_3ca95028f113dc099417832034b9d86c
#
_entry.id   3ca95028f113dc099417832034b9d86c
#
_cell.length_a   1.000
_cell.length_b   1.000
_cell.length_c   1.000
_cell.angle_alpha   90.00
_cell.angle_beta   90.00
_cell.angle_gamma   90.00
#
_symmetry.space_group_name_H-M   'P 1'
#
loop_
_entity.id
_entity.type
_entity.pdbx_description
1 polymer ?
#
loop_
_entity_poly.entity_id
_entity_poly.type
_entity_poly.pdbx_seq_one_letter_code
_entity_poly.pdbx_strand_id
1 'polypeptide(L)'
;EEAYVYVIETNLMQRSFSDLAISEKAAVLKARYEKESCQGKRNDILEEIARMEGKDVPVTCGHGDQRLNTRDMLGKEYELSGSSVGRLLKLNDLIKPFKDMVDRGALYTKVALQLAFLPENEQTMVYEIMKEKKTKITIEMVMKLRSHSGALTEAMVKRYLSTETIKKKCYKVPSRIVEKYFEGMDPNQVDAIVEQALEAWFSKETANVRTEEP
;
A
#
# COMPACT_ATOMS: atom_id res chain seq x y z
N GLU A 1 -23.15 -6.96 18.97
CA GLU A 1 -22.67 -7.12 17.57
C GLU A 1 -23.78 -6.92 16.53
N GLU A 2 -24.97 -7.52 16.71
CA GLU A 2 -26.11 -7.35 15.78
C GLU A 2 -26.56 -5.88 15.66
N ALA A 3 -26.61 -5.13 16.77
CA ALA A 3 -26.96 -3.72 16.74
C ALA A 3 -25.98 -2.87 15.90
N TYR A 4 -24.70 -3.20 15.92
CA TYR A 4 -23.68 -2.51 15.12
C TYR A 4 -23.83 -2.77 13.61
N VAL A 5 -24.14 -4.01 13.25
CA VAL A 5 -24.43 -4.38 11.84
C VAL A 5 -25.69 -3.65 11.36
N TYR A 6 -26.74 -3.58 12.20
CA TYR A 6 -27.96 -2.86 11.88
C TYR A 6 -27.74 -1.35 11.65
N VAL A 7 -26.90 -0.73 12.49
CA VAL A 7 -26.51 0.68 12.31
C VAL A 7 -25.74 0.89 11.00
N ILE A 8 -24.86 -0.04 10.64
CA ILE A 8 -24.13 0.03 9.35
C ILE A 8 -25.10 -0.11 8.18
N GLU A 9 -26.02 -1.08 8.24
CA GLU A 9 -27.02 -1.31 7.18
C GLU A 9 -27.98 -0.10 7.03
N THR A 10 -28.41 0.51 8.11
CA THR A 10 -29.26 1.73 8.06
C THR A 10 -28.51 2.94 7.54
N ASN A 11 -27.23 3.11 7.89
CA ASN A 11 -26.39 4.17 7.34
C ASN A 11 -26.13 3.97 5.83
N LEU A 12 -25.97 2.74 5.38
CA LEU A 12 -25.83 2.41 3.96
C LEU A 12 -27.11 2.69 3.16
N MET A 13 -28.29 2.53 3.78
CA MET A 13 -29.57 2.91 3.14
C MET A 13 -29.72 4.43 2.98
N GLN A 14 -29.06 5.23 3.83
CA GLN A 14 -29.10 6.70 3.80
C GLN A 14 -28.00 7.34 2.96
N ARG A 15 -26.85 6.67 2.79
CA ARG A 15 -25.71 7.14 2.01
C ARG A 15 -25.27 6.06 1.04
N SER A 16 -24.96 6.45 -0.19
CA SER A 16 -24.34 5.53 -1.14
C SER A 16 -22.97 5.05 -0.62
N PHE A 17 -22.65 3.78 -0.84
CA PHE A 17 -21.32 3.24 -0.49
C PHE A 17 -20.18 4.06 -1.11
N SER A 18 -20.41 4.65 -2.30
CA SER A 18 -19.44 5.53 -2.97
C SER A 18 -19.07 6.76 -2.15
N ASP A 19 -20.00 7.29 -1.34
CA ASP A 19 -19.85 8.55 -0.61
C ASP A 19 -19.20 8.36 0.77
N LEU A 20 -19.00 7.12 1.19
CA LEU A 20 -18.35 6.81 2.46
C LEU A 20 -16.85 7.12 2.40
N ALA A 21 -16.28 7.50 3.54
CA ALA A 21 -14.83 7.58 3.72
C ALA A 21 -14.16 6.21 3.53
N ILE A 22 -12.87 6.19 3.23
CA ILE A 22 -12.14 4.93 2.94
C ILE A 22 -12.16 4.01 4.16
N SER A 23 -12.01 4.55 5.37
CA SER A 23 -12.08 3.76 6.60
C SER A 23 -13.48 3.21 6.87
N GLU A 24 -14.53 3.98 6.55
CA GLU A 24 -15.92 3.54 6.66
C GLU A 24 -16.21 2.41 5.66
N LYS A 25 -15.78 2.55 4.39
CA LYS A 25 -15.85 1.47 3.39
C LYS A 25 -15.18 0.19 3.88
N ALA A 26 -14.01 0.32 4.48
CA ALA A 26 -13.27 -0.81 5.03
C ALA A 26 -14.03 -1.48 6.18
N ALA A 27 -14.65 -0.71 7.08
CA ALA A 27 -15.42 -1.22 8.21
C ALA A 27 -16.70 -1.95 7.74
N VAL A 28 -17.43 -1.36 6.79
CA VAL A 28 -18.63 -1.97 6.19
C VAL A 28 -18.30 -3.31 5.56
N LEU A 29 -17.26 -3.35 4.70
CA LEU A 29 -16.84 -4.58 4.04
C LEU A 29 -16.38 -5.65 5.05
N LYS A 30 -15.73 -5.26 6.13
CA LYS A 30 -15.31 -6.19 7.19
C LYS A 30 -16.53 -6.83 7.87
N ALA A 31 -17.52 -6.02 8.29
CA ALA A 31 -18.73 -6.53 8.92
C ALA A 31 -19.50 -7.50 8.00
N ARG A 32 -19.62 -7.15 6.71
CA ARG A 32 -20.28 -8.03 5.72
C ARG A 32 -19.46 -9.30 5.46
N TYR A 33 -18.14 -9.19 5.33
CA TYR A 33 -17.26 -10.33 5.11
C TYR A 33 -17.32 -11.33 6.27
N GLU A 34 -17.33 -10.86 7.51
CA GLU A 34 -17.46 -11.69 8.71
C GLU A 34 -18.81 -12.41 8.74
N LYS A 35 -19.90 -11.70 8.43
CA LYS A 35 -21.26 -12.27 8.37
C LYS A 35 -21.35 -13.41 7.34
N GLU A 36 -20.87 -13.16 6.12
CA GLU A 36 -20.88 -14.17 5.02
C GLU A 36 -19.94 -15.35 5.34
N SER A 37 -18.77 -15.08 5.92
CA SER A 37 -17.82 -16.13 6.29
C SER A 37 -18.35 -17.03 7.43
N CYS A 38 -19.14 -16.47 8.36
CA CYS A 38 -19.79 -17.24 9.43
C CYS A 38 -20.94 -18.10 8.87
N GLN A 39 -21.65 -17.61 7.86
CA GLN A 39 -22.78 -18.32 7.25
C GLN A 39 -22.31 -19.58 6.52
N GLY A 40 -21.14 -19.55 5.86
CA GLY A 40 -20.52 -20.74 5.26
C GLY A 40 -20.20 -21.84 6.27
N LYS A 41 -19.61 -21.49 7.41
CA LYS A 41 -19.31 -22.44 8.50
C LYS A 41 -20.58 -23.07 9.11
N ARG A 42 -21.67 -22.33 9.16
CA ARG A 42 -22.94 -22.82 9.67
C ARG A 42 -23.58 -23.85 8.74
N ASN A 43 -23.42 -23.68 7.43
CA ASN A 43 -23.89 -24.64 6.45
C ASN A 43 -23.07 -25.96 6.51
N ASP A 44 -21.77 -25.90 6.71
CA ASP A 44 -20.93 -27.09 6.90
C ASP A 44 -21.37 -27.90 8.12
N ILE A 45 -21.71 -27.25 9.23
CA ILE A 45 -22.24 -27.90 10.44
C ILE A 45 -23.61 -28.50 10.20
N LEU A 46 -24.50 -27.81 9.48
CA LEU A 46 -25.82 -28.34 9.14
C LEU A 46 -25.75 -29.53 8.20
N GLU A 47 -24.81 -29.54 7.25
CA GLU A 47 -24.54 -30.68 6.39
C GLU A 47 -24.01 -31.89 7.18
N GLU A 48 -23.14 -31.65 8.17
CA GLU A 48 -22.61 -32.70 9.03
C GLU A 48 -23.68 -33.29 9.95
N ILE A 49 -24.54 -32.46 10.52
CA ILE A 49 -25.69 -32.89 11.32
C ILE A 49 -26.67 -33.72 10.44
N ALA A 50 -26.97 -33.25 9.22
CA ALA A 50 -27.86 -33.98 8.31
C ALA A 50 -27.29 -35.35 7.91
N ARG A 51 -25.97 -35.49 7.72
CA ARG A 51 -25.29 -36.77 7.50
C ARG A 51 -25.41 -37.71 8.71
N MET A 52 -25.26 -37.17 9.92
CA MET A 52 -25.43 -37.95 11.14
C MET A 52 -26.87 -38.43 11.34
N GLU A 53 -27.86 -37.65 10.87
CA GLU A 53 -29.28 -38.02 10.90
C GLU A 53 -29.71 -38.97 9.78
N GLY A 54 -28.79 -39.41 8.91
CA GLY A 54 -29.08 -40.34 7.81
C GLY A 54 -29.98 -39.74 6.71
N LYS A 55 -30.07 -38.41 6.63
CA LYS A 55 -30.77 -37.74 5.52
C LYS A 55 -29.82 -37.59 4.35
N ASP A 56 -30.26 -38.03 3.17
CA ASP A 56 -29.53 -37.76 1.92
C ASP A 56 -29.45 -36.24 1.70
N VAL A 57 -28.31 -35.68 2.04
CA VAL A 57 -27.99 -34.30 1.68
C VAL A 57 -27.64 -34.33 0.19
N PRO A 58 -28.32 -33.58 -0.65
CA PRO A 58 -27.86 -33.46 -2.04
C PRO A 58 -26.44 -32.92 -2.02
N VAL A 59 -25.50 -33.81 -2.37
CA VAL A 59 -24.09 -33.44 -2.52
C VAL A 59 -24.03 -32.46 -3.67
N THR A 60 -24.06 -31.17 -3.35
CA THR A 60 -23.78 -30.09 -4.31
C THR A 60 -22.26 -30.04 -4.57
N CYS A 61 -21.68 -31.20 -4.85
CA CYS A 61 -20.37 -31.34 -5.48
C CYS A 61 -20.55 -31.11 -6.99
N GLY A 62 -20.99 -29.92 -7.38
CA GLY A 62 -20.91 -29.48 -8.75
C GLY A 62 -19.46 -29.36 -9.15
N HIS A 63 -18.96 -30.35 -9.85
CA HIS A 63 -17.74 -30.22 -10.66
C HIS A 63 -17.99 -29.08 -11.64
N GLY A 64 -17.28 -27.95 -11.46
CA GLY A 64 -17.14 -26.94 -12.49
C GLY A 64 -17.64 -25.54 -12.18
N ASP A 65 -18.44 -25.30 -11.15
CA ASP A 65 -18.75 -23.93 -10.75
C ASP A 65 -17.64 -23.43 -9.80
N GLN A 66 -16.87 -22.46 -10.29
CA GLN A 66 -15.95 -21.68 -9.45
C GLN A 66 -16.79 -21.11 -8.31
N ARG A 67 -16.69 -21.68 -7.12
CA ARG A 67 -17.22 -21.06 -5.90
C ARG A 67 -16.62 -19.67 -5.83
N LEU A 68 -17.43 -18.68 -6.15
CA LEU A 68 -17.01 -17.28 -6.06
C LEU A 68 -16.51 -17.06 -4.64
N ASN A 69 -15.25 -16.67 -4.51
CA ASN A 69 -14.68 -16.34 -3.22
C ASN A 69 -15.54 -15.22 -2.61
N THR A 70 -15.80 -15.25 -1.30
CA THR A 70 -16.61 -14.24 -0.59
C THR A 70 -16.20 -12.81 -0.95
N ARG A 71 -14.90 -12.58 -1.24
CA ARG A 71 -14.42 -11.27 -1.71
C ARG A 71 -14.96 -10.90 -3.10
N ASP A 72 -15.11 -11.86 -3.99
CA ASP A 72 -15.62 -11.61 -5.34
C ASP A 72 -17.14 -11.40 -5.33
N MET A 73 -17.84 -12.07 -4.40
CA MET A 73 -19.26 -11.84 -4.17
C MET A 73 -19.52 -10.42 -3.66
N LEU A 74 -18.80 -10.02 -2.59
CA LEU A 74 -18.87 -8.67 -2.07
C LEU A 74 -18.40 -7.63 -3.11
N GLY A 75 -17.38 -7.99 -3.90
CA GLY A 75 -16.94 -7.13 -4.99
C GLY A 75 -18.05 -6.83 -5.99
N LYS A 76 -18.83 -7.81 -6.39
CA LYS A 76 -19.99 -7.61 -7.28
C LYS A 76 -21.08 -6.76 -6.64
N GLU A 77 -21.37 -6.96 -5.35
CA GLU A 77 -22.38 -6.20 -4.61
C GLU A 77 -22.03 -4.70 -4.53
N TYR A 78 -20.75 -4.36 -4.34
CA TYR A 78 -20.26 -2.99 -4.17
C TYR A 78 -19.54 -2.41 -5.40
N GLU A 79 -19.68 -3.05 -6.56
CA GLU A 79 -19.01 -2.65 -7.81
C GLU A 79 -17.48 -2.55 -7.70
N LEU A 80 -16.87 -3.44 -6.91
CA LEU A 80 -15.44 -3.53 -6.68
C LEU A 80 -14.86 -4.83 -7.23
N SER A 81 -13.56 -4.82 -7.51
CA SER A 81 -12.84 -6.09 -7.73
C SER A 81 -12.58 -6.80 -6.40
N GLY A 82 -12.53 -8.13 -6.37
CA GLY A 82 -12.17 -8.91 -5.18
C GLY A 82 -10.82 -8.50 -4.58
N SER A 83 -9.87 -8.08 -5.44
CA SER A 83 -8.60 -7.50 -4.99
C SER A 83 -8.77 -6.17 -4.27
N SER A 84 -9.71 -5.32 -4.71
CA SER A 84 -10.01 -4.05 -4.04
C SER A 84 -10.69 -4.28 -2.69
N VAL A 85 -11.61 -5.25 -2.63
CA VAL A 85 -12.20 -5.70 -1.36
C VAL A 85 -11.13 -6.17 -0.40
N GLY A 86 -10.19 -7.03 -0.85
CA GLY A 86 -9.08 -7.50 -0.01
C GLY A 86 -8.18 -6.38 0.52
N ARG A 87 -7.93 -5.35 -0.28
CA ARG A 87 -7.16 -4.16 0.15
C ARG A 87 -7.92 -3.35 1.20
N LEU A 88 -9.21 -3.12 1.01
CA LEU A 88 -10.06 -2.40 1.96
C LEU A 88 -10.19 -3.18 3.28
N LEU A 89 -10.39 -4.50 3.22
CA LEU A 89 -10.39 -5.34 4.41
C LEU A 89 -9.09 -5.19 5.22
N LYS A 90 -7.93 -5.17 4.54
CA LYS A 90 -6.63 -5.01 5.21
C LYS A 90 -6.45 -3.64 5.86
N LEU A 91 -7.08 -2.57 5.34
CA LEU A 91 -7.01 -1.24 5.95
C LEU A 91 -7.67 -1.18 7.35
N ASN A 92 -8.51 -2.15 7.72
CA ASN A 92 -9.05 -2.22 9.07
C ASN A 92 -7.99 -2.45 10.15
N ASP A 93 -6.86 -3.05 9.79
CA ASP A 93 -5.74 -3.34 10.70
C ASP A 93 -4.89 -2.09 11.00
N LEU A 94 -5.23 -0.94 10.42
CA LEU A 94 -4.59 0.33 10.76
C LEU A 94 -5.08 0.86 12.10
N ILE A 95 -4.16 1.51 12.82
CA ILE A 95 -4.53 2.31 14.00
C ILE A 95 -5.39 3.51 13.58
N LYS A 96 -6.24 3.96 14.49
CA LYS A 96 -7.18 5.07 14.23
C LYS A 96 -6.51 6.33 13.65
N PRO A 97 -5.36 6.81 14.16
CA PRO A 97 -4.71 7.99 13.60
C PRO A 97 -4.35 7.87 12.10
N PHE A 98 -3.92 6.69 11.65
CA PHE A 98 -3.64 6.47 10.23
C PHE A 98 -4.91 6.37 9.39
N LYS A 99 -6.00 5.79 9.92
CA LYS A 99 -7.33 5.81 9.26
C LYS A 99 -7.79 7.24 9.03
N ASP A 100 -7.73 8.09 10.07
CA ASP A 100 -8.09 9.49 9.99
C ASP A 100 -7.23 10.28 8.99
N MET A 101 -5.95 9.90 8.82
CA MET A 101 -5.08 10.52 7.82
C MET A 101 -5.43 10.07 6.40
N VAL A 102 -5.84 8.83 6.19
CA VAL A 102 -6.31 8.32 4.89
C VAL A 102 -7.60 9.02 4.48
N ASP A 103 -8.55 9.16 5.40
CA ASP A 103 -9.85 9.78 5.15
C ASP A 103 -9.73 11.27 4.80
N ARG A 104 -8.76 11.96 5.41
CA ARG A 104 -8.43 13.37 5.10
C ARG A 104 -7.54 13.53 3.87
N GLY A 105 -7.13 12.45 3.20
CA GLY A 105 -6.21 12.50 2.07
C GLY A 105 -4.77 12.88 2.42
N ALA A 106 -4.42 12.93 3.71
CA ALA A 106 -3.07 13.23 4.18
C ALA A 106 -2.10 12.06 4.03
N LEU A 107 -2.63 10.83 3.92
CA LEU A 107 -1.88 9.61 3.70
C LEU A 107 -2.45 8.86 2.48
N TYR A 108 -1.57 8.55 1.52
CA TYR A 108 -1.97 7.77 0.34
C TYR A 108 -2.39 6.35 0.72
N THR A 109 -3.49 5.87 0.16
CA THR A 109 -4.03 4.51 0.43
C THR A 109 -3.01 3.39 0.21
N LYS A 110 -2.12 3.54 -0.81
CA LYS A 110 -1.04 2.55 -1.06
C LYS A 110 -0.04 2.48 0.10
N VAL A 111 0.30 3.62 0.69
CA VAL A 111 1.21 3.71 1.85
C VAL A 111 0.53 3.14 3.09
N ALA A 112 -0.72 3.52 3.33
CA ALA A 112 -1.55 3.03 4.41
C ALA A 112 -1.70 1.50 4.38
N LEU A 113 -1.91 0.93 3.19
CA LEU A 113 -1.99 -0.52 3.02
C LEU A 113 -0.69 -1.22 3.44
N GLN A 114 0.47 -0.64 3.17
CA GLN A 114 1.74 -1.22 3.61
C GLN A 114 1.93 -1.09 5.13
N LEU A 115 1.49 0.02 5.73
CA LEU A 115 1.49 0.20 7.19
C LEU A 115 0.58 -0.80 7.91
N ALA A 116 -0.55 -1.16 7.30
CA ALA A 116 -1.49 -2.14 7.85
C ALA A 116 -0.90 -3.56 8.00
N PHE A 117 0.28 -3.83 7.45
CA PHE A 117 1.01 -5.09 7.67
C PHE A 117 1.91 -5.06 8.90
N LEU A 118 2.14 -3.90 9.50
CA LEU A 118 2.88 -3.77 10.74
C LEU A 118 1.98 -4.08 11.94
N PRO A 119 2.51 -4.67 13.02
CA PRO A 119 1.82 -4.79 14.31
C PRO A 119 1.39 -3.42 14.86
N GLU A 120 0.35 -3.38 15.66
CA GLU A 120 -0.24 -2.14 16.19
C GLU A 120 0.76 -1.29 17.00
N ASN A 121 1.62 -1.94 17.81
CA ASN A 121 2.68 -1.29 18.57
C ASN A 121 3.69 -0.60 17.65
N GLU A 122 4.07 -1.24 16.55
CA GLU A 122 5.01 -0.66 15.57
C GLU A 122 4.37 0.49 14.79
N GLN A 123 3.09 0.35 14.42
CA GLN A 123 2.34 1.44 13.79
C GLN A 123 2.28 2.67 14.69
N THR A 124 2.03 2.49 15.99
CA THR A 124 2.00 3.56 16.98
C THR A 124 3.35 4.27 17.06
N MET A 125 4.44 3.51 17.16
CA MET A 125 5.81 4.03 17.18
C MET A 125 6.11 4.85 15.90
N VAL A 126 5.75 4.33 14.73
CA VAL A 126 5.94 5.02 13.44
C VAL A 126 5.14 6.32 13.41
N TYR A 127 3.90 6.31 13.90
CA TYR A 127 3.04 7.49 13.94
C TYR A 127 3.61 8.59 14.85
N GLU A 128 4.07 8.25 16.04
CA GLU A 128 4.66 9.19 17.00
C GLU A 128 5.92 9.87 16.43
N ILE A 129 6.84 9.08 15.89
CA ILE A 129 8.08 9.60 15.29
C ILE A 129 7.77 10.45 14.05
N MET A 130 6.81 10.03 13.23
CA MET A 130 6.37 10.82 12.07
C MET A 130 5.80 12.17 12.49
N LYS A 131 5.00 12.20 13.56
CA LYS A 131 4.42 13.43 14.13
C LYS A 131 5.48 14.35 14.70
N GLU A 132 6.44 13.80 15.46
CA GLU A 132 7.57 14.53 16.03
C GLU A 132 8.40 15.23 14.95
N LYS A 133 8.78 14.48 13.91
CA LYS A 133 9.62 14.98 12.81
C LYS A 133 8.85 15.78 11.75
N LYS A 134 7.53 15.84 11.81
CA LYS A 134 6.65 16.45 10.78
C LYS A 134 6.97 15.94 9.36
N THR A 135 7.39 14.69 9.24
CA THR A 135 7.85 14.08 7.99
C THR A 135 6.68 13.40 7.28
N LYS A 136 6.58 13.59 5.95
CA LYS A 136 5.65 12.83 5.12
C LYS A 136 6.22 11.44 4.86
N ILE A 137 5.42 10.43 5.14
CA ILE A 137 5.82 9.03 4.93
C ILE A 137 5.67 8.64 3.45
N THR A 138 6.70 8.03 2.89
CA THR A 138 6.70 7.54 1.50
C THR A 138 6.58 6.03 1.46
N ILE A 139 6.20 5.49 0.30
CA ILE A 139 6.06 4.04 0.13
C ILE A 139 7.40 3.31 0.34
N GLU A 140 8.50 3.91 -0.10
CA GLU A 140 9.85 3.34 0.07
C GLU A 140 10.26 3.22 1.54
N MET A 141 9.93 4.24 2.35
CA MET A 141 10.16 4.22 3.80
C MET A 141 9.38 3.09 4.45
N VAL A 142 8.08 2.96 4.13
CA VAL A 142 7.23 1.92 4.71
C VAL A 142 7.65 0.52 4.26
N MET A 143 8.09 0.34 3.03
CA MET A 143 8.60 -0.95 2.57
C MET A 143 9.86 -1.37 3.34
N LYS A 144 10.76 -0.43 3.64
CA LYS A 144 11.92 -0.68 4.52
C LYS A 144 11.51 -1.00 5.95
N LEU A 145 10.52 -0.29 6.50
CA LEU A 145 9.97 -0.62 7.83
C LEU A 145 9.36 -2.02 7.84
N ARG A 146 8.55 -2.34 6.82
CA ARG A 146 7.90 -3.65 6.70
C ARG A 146 8.90 -4.81 6.59
N SER A 147 10.05 -4.63 5.92
CA SER A 147 11.07 -5.67 5.84
C SER A 147 11.68 -6.06 7.19
N HIS A 148 11.47 -5.22 8.23
CA HIS A 148 11.91 -5.46 9.60
C HIS A 148 10.73 -5.59 10.58
N SER A 149 9.52 -5.84 10.07
CA SER A 149 8.31 -6.00 10.90
C SER A 149 8.50 -7.09 11.96
N GLY A 150 8.08 -6.84 13.17
CA GLY A 150 8.25 -7.71 14.34
C GLY A 150 9.54 -7.46 15.13
N ALA A 151 10.49 -6.68 14.58
CA ALA A 151 11.77 -6.35 15.23
C ALA A 151 12.12 -4.86 15.10
N LEU A 152 11.13 -3.99 14.82
CA LEU A 152 11.35 -2.56 14.68
C LEU A 152 11.72 -1.92 16.02
N THR A 153 12.83 -1.19 16.00
CA THR A 153 13.25 -0.34 17.12
C THR A 153 13.04 1.14 16.77
N GLU A 154 12.89 1.97 17.80
CA GLU A 154 12.72 3.42 17.62
C GLU A 154 13.87 4.05 16.81
N ALA A 155 15.10 3.60 17.05
CA ALA A 155 16.29 4.04 16.31
C ALA A 155 16.19 3.71 14.80
N MET A 156 15.70 2.51 14.46
CA MET A 156 15.50 2.11 13.06
C MET A 156 14.41 2.96 12.40
N VAL A 157 13.29 3.18 13.09
CA VAL A 157 12.20 4.02 12.57
C VAL A 157 12.69 5.45 12.35
N LYS A 158 13.41 6.04 13.33
CA LYS A 158 14.02 7.37 13.20
C LYS A 158 15.00 7.45 12.02
N ARG A 159 15.80 6.41 11.80
CA ARG A 159 16.72 6.31 10.67
C ARG A 159 15.98 6.24 9.33
N TYR A 160 14.96 5.39 9.19
CA TYR A 160 14.23 5.24 7.93
C TYR A 160 13.35 6.44 7.60
N LEU A 161 12.77 7.10 8.61
CA LEU A 161 12.02 8.34 8.43
C LEU A 161 12.92 9.57 8.25
N SER A 162 14.20 9.51 8.65
CA SER A 162 15.17 10.57 8.44
C SER A 162 15.92 10.46 7.11
N THR A 163 15.63 9.44 6.31
CA THR A 163 16.25 9.34 5.00
C THR A 163 15.82 10.57 4.21
N GLU A 164 16.62 11.60 4.24
CA GLU A 164 16.61 12.61 3.21
C GLU A 164 16.64 11.84 1.90
N THR A 165 15.54 11.88 1.18
CA THR A 165 15.56 11.52 -0.23
C THR A 165 16.60 12.48 -0.79
N ILE A 166 17.82 12.00 -0.97
CA ILE A 166 18.80 12.70 -1.79
C ILE A 166 18.06 12.81 -3.12
N LYS A 167 17.42 13.96 -3.31
CA LYS A 167 16.87 14.31 -4.62
C LYS A 167 18.08 14.30 -5.51
N LYS A 168 18.30 13.18 -6.20
CA LYS A 168 19.31 13.12 -7.25
C LYS A 168 18.97 14.30 -8.14
N LYS A 169 19.78 15.35 -8.07
CA LYS A 169 19.60 16.52 -8.92
C LYS A 169 19.81 16.01 -10.34
N CYS A 170 18.70 15.80 -11.04
CA CYS A 170 18.73 15.44 -12.44
C CYS A 170 18.94 16.73 -13.23
N TYR A 171 20.09 16.88 -13.82
CA TYR A 171 20.39 17.99 -14.72
C TYR A 171 19.88 17.61 -16.11
N LYS A 172 18.91 18.37 -16.61
CA LYS A 172 18.42 18.18 -17.97
C LYS A 172 19.38 18.90 -18.94
N VAL A 173 19.95 18.16 -19.86
CA VAL A 173 20.72 18.74 -20.96
C VAL A 173 19.74 19.45 -21.90
N PRO A 174 19.96 20.75 -22.25
CA PRO A 174 19.11 21.46 -23.19
C PRO A 174 19.04 20.75 -24.55
N SER A 175 17.84 20.69 -25.17
CA SER A 175 17.61 20.02 -26.44
C SER A 175 18.60 20.43 -27.53
N ARG A 176 18.97 21.73 -27.57
CA ARG A 176 19.97 22.29 -28.48
C ARG A 176 21.34 21.57 -28.42
N ILE A 177 21.75 21.14 -27.23
CA ILE A 177 23.01 20.42 -27.01
C ILE A 177 22.86 18.98 -27.48
N VAL A 178 21.71 18.37 -27.17
CA VAL A 178 21.39 16.99 -27.59
C VAL A 178 21.36 16.89 -29.10
N GLU A 179 20.66 17.79 -29.80
CA GLU A 179 20.57 17.86 -31.27
C GLU A 179 21.94 18.10 -31.94
N LYS A 180 22.77 18.95 -31.33
CA LYS A 180 24.06 19.32 -31.90
C LYS A 180 25.12 18.20 -31.81
N TYR A 181 25.10 17.42 -30.70
CA TYR A 181 26.20 16.52 -30.37
C TYR A 181 25.82 15.05 -30.31
N PHE A 182 24.53 14.74 -30.12
CA PHE A 182 24.04 13.40 -29.82
C PHE A 182 22.91 12.94 -30.75
N GLU A 183 22.68 13.67 -31.85
CA GLU A 183 21.62 13.30 -32.79
C GLU A 183 21.92 11.91 -33.40
N GLY A 184 20.92 10.99 -33.25
CA GLY A 184 21.01 9.62 -33.77
C GLY A 184 21.85 8.65 -32.95
N MET A 185 22.36 9.03 -31.77
CA MET A 185 23.12 8.15 -30.88
C MET A 185 22.24 7.35 -29.92
N ASP A 186 22.70 6.14 -29.59
CA ASP A 186 22.08 5.33 -28.54
C ASP A 186 22.27 5.98 -27.16
N PRO A 187 21.25 5.99 -26.26
CA PRO A 187 21.35 6.57 -24.92
C PRO A 187 22.56 6.08 -24.12
N ASN A 188 22.92 4.80 -24.22
CA ASN A 188 24.07 4.25 -23.51
C ASN A 188 25.40 4.81 -24.03
N GLN A 189 25.48 5.11 -25.31
CA GLN A 189 26.67 5.76 -25.91
C GLN A 189 26.78 7.21 -25.46
N VAL A 190 25.65 7.91 -25.36
CA VAL A 190 25.60 9.29 -24.85
C VAL A 190 26.10 9.36 -23.42
N ASP A 191 25.66 8.46 -22.54
CA ASP A 191 26.10 8.42 -21.16
C ASP A 191 27.60 8.19 -21.03
N ALA A 192 28.16 7.26 -21.82
CA ALA A 192 29.62 6.99 -21.83
C ALA A 192 30.44 8.21 -22.32
N ILE A 193 29.97 8.91 -23.35
CA ILE A 193 30.64 10.11 -23.87
C ILE A 193 30.59 11.24 -22.84
N VAL A 194 29.44 11.44 -22.18
CA VAL A 194 29.30 12.46 -21.14
C VAL A 194 30.21 12.17 -19.97
N GLU A 195 30.31 10.91 -19.53
CA GLU A 195 31.21 10.49 -18.45
C GLU A 195 32.67 10.77 -18.79
N GLN A 196 33.14 10.35 -19.96
CA GLN A 196 34.49 10.64 -20.41
C GLN A 196 34.79 12.14 -20.53
N ALA A 197 33.84 12.92 -21.06
CA ALA A 197 33.99 14.37 -21.17
C ALA A 197 34.11 15.06 -19.81
N LEU A 198 33.34 14.63 -18.84
CA LEU A 198 33.40 15.16 -17.46
C LEU A 198 34.69 14.75 -16.77
N GLU A 199 35.13 13.52 -16.91
CA GLU A 199 36.42 13.06 -16.37
C GLU A 199 37.60 13.85 -16.96
N ALA A 200 37.62 14.06 -18.28
CA ALA A 200 38.64 14.86 -18.95
C ALA A 200 38.64 16.33 -18.52
N TRP A 201 37.46 16.90 -18.27
CA TRP A 201 37.31 18.28 -17.79
C TRP A 201 37.86 18.45 -16.36
N PHE A 202 37.41 17.62 -15.44
CA PHE A 202 37.85 17.72 -14.06
C PHE A 202 39.31 17.34 -13.84
N SER A 203 39.86 16.43 -14.66
CA SER A 203 41.29 16.10 -14.64
C SER A 203 42.17 17.28 -15.08
N LYS A 204 41.71 18.09 -16.06
CA LYS A 204 42.41 19.30 -16.48
C LYS A 204 42.36 20.41 -15.42
N GLU A 205 41.22 20.55 -14.75
CA GLU A 205 41.02 21.57 -13.71
C GLU A 205 41.89 21.29 -12.49
N THR A 206 42.02 20.02 -12.07
CA THR A 206 42.93 19.61 -10.99
C THR A 206 44.40 19.76 -11.35
N ALA A 207 44.76 19.67 -12.60
CA ALA A 207 46.14 19.92 -13.07
C ALA A 207 46.50 21.43 -13.04
N ASN A 208 45.55 22.30 -13.41
CA ASN A 208 45.75 23.76 -13.41
C ASN A 208 45.86 24.33 -12.00
N VAL A 209 45.12 23.80 -11.01
CA VAL A 209 45.22 24.26 -9.63
C VAL A 209 46.58 23.93 -8.99
N ARG A 210 47.29 22.90 -9.44
CA ARG A 210 48.62 22.55 -8.93
C ARG A 210 49.76 23.40 -9.52
N THR A 211 49.52 24.21 -10.55
CA THR A 211 50.51 25.07 -11.18
C THR A 211 50.48 26.52 -10.74
N GLU A 212 49.53 26.91 -9.87
CA GLU A 212 49.39 28.28 -9.35
C GLU A 212 49.83 28.44 -7.88
N GLU A 213 50.51 27.47 -7.25
CA GLU A 213 51.19 27.71 -5.99
C GLU A 213 52.66 28.15 -6.25
N PRO A 214 53.03 29.36 -5.82
CA PRO A 214 54.38 29.94 -6.01
C PRO A 214 55.41 29.30 -5.10
#